data_8401130753cf13ed804d337d16d3da57
#
_entry.id   8401130753cf13ed804d337d16d3da57
#
_cell.length_a   1.000
_cell.length_b   1.000
_cell.length_c   1.000
_cell.angle_alpha   90.00
_cell.angle_beta   90.00
_cell.angle_gamma   90.00
#
_symmetry.space_group_name_H-M   'P 1'
#
loop_
_entity.id
_entity.type
_entity.pdbx_description
1 polymer ?
#
loop_
_entity_poly.entity_id
_entity_poly.type
_entity_poly.pdbx_seq_one_letter_code
_entity_poly.pdbx_strand_id
1 'polypeptide(L)'
;MPITPGEDLIALAAALPPTLRLGGSSWSYPGWKGLVWESEHSAQALARNGLFAYAQHPLLRTVSIDRGFYRALTATEYEHYAAQVPDDFRFIVKAPSLVTDALVRAEDGRGRAPNPAFLDATLAAREFVEPALQGLGRKTGALVFQLSPLPIAQLDRLPEAIDRLGALLRAMPPLASAAPDGVLAVEVRDPQWLWPEYLPLFAEALRSAGATYCLGLHARMPPLEEQLPLLRRLWPGPLVCRWNLNPVHGAHGYKDAEALYSPFDRIVHPAPEVHAVLARTLAGVTGAGQNAFVAISNHAEGCAPLTLRTLADRVVALQPQGSAAAPR
;
A
#
# COMPACT_ATOMS: atom_id res chain seq x y z
N MET A 1 14.71 -18.76 -9.03
CA MET A 1 13.92 -19.73 -8.25
C MET A 1 13.59 -19.10 -6.90
N PRO A 2 12.41 -19.35 -6.31
CA PRO A 2 12.12 -18.93 -4.94
C PRO A 2 13.06 -19.64 -3.97
N ILE A 3 13.30 -19.05 -2.79
CA ILE A 3 14.01 -19.79 -1.74
C ILE A 3 13.18 -20.97 -1.25
N THR A 4 13.84 -21.97 -0.67
CA THR A 4 13.17 -22.97 0.18
C THR A 4 13.05 -22.34 1.58
N PRO A 5 11.82 -22.01 2.05
CA PRO A 5 11.66 -21.36 3.34
C PRO A 5 11.99 -22.31 4.50
N GLY A 6 12.66 -21.79 5.54
CA GLY A 6 12.88 -22.52 6.78
C GLY A 6 11.58 -22.75 7.54
N GLU A 7 11.59 -23.75 8.43
CA GLU A 7 10.42 -24.12 9.26
C GLU A 7 9.94 -22.96 10.13
N ASP A 8 10.85 -22.14 10.66
CA ASP A 8 10.57 -20.95 11.45
C ASP A 8 9.75 -19.92 10.66
N LEU A 9 10.08 -19.71 9.39
CA LEU A 9 9.38 -18.77 8.52
C LEU A 9 7.99 -19.28 8.14
N ILE A 10 7.86 -20.59 7.91
CA ILE A 10 6.57 -21.24 7.65
C ILE A 10 5.67 -21.14 8.88
N ALA A 11 6.21 -21.43 10.06
CA ALA A 11 5.47 -21.35 11.31
C ALA A 11 5.01 -19.91 11.62
N LEU A 12 5.91 -18.92 11.40
CA LEU A 12 5.57 -17.51 11.55
C LEU A 12 4.42 -17.10 10.63
N ALA A 13 4.49 -17.48 9.36
CA ALA A 13 3.45 -17.15 8.39
C ALA A 13 2.10 -17.82 8.74
N ALA A 14 2.13 -19.06 9.20
CA ALA A 14 0.92 -19.78 9.63
C ALA A 14 0.27 -19.19 10.89
N ALA A 15 1.05 -18.55 11.75
CA ALA A 15 0.56 -17.88 12.95
C ALA A 15 -0.06 -16.50 12.69
N LEU A 16 0.13 -15.91 11.50
CA LEU A 16 -0.47 -14.61 11.18
C LEU A 16 -1.98 -14.71 10.93
N PRO A 17 -2.76 -13.66 11.27
CA PRO A 17 -4.17 -13.59 10.90
C PRO A 17 -4.37 -13.78 9.38
N PRO A 18 -5.36 -14.59 8.95
CA PRO A 18 -5.59 -14.85 7.52
C PRO A 18 -6.02 -13.59 6.74
N THR A 19 -6.54 -12.58 7.43
CA THR A 19 -6.93 -11.29 6.90
C THR A 19 -5.75 -10.30 6.76
N LEU A 20 -4.56 -10.63 7.30
CA LEU A 20 -3.35 -9.81 7.16
C LEU A 20 -2.58 -10.22 5.92
N ARG A 21 -2.29 -9.25 5.07
CA ARG A 21 -1.47 -9.42 3.87
C ARG A 21 -0.30 -8.45 3.91
N LEU A 22 0.89 -9.02 4.09
CA LEU A 22 2.16 -8.32 4.12
C LEU A 22 2.86 -8.44 2.78
N GLY A 23 3.59 -7.40 2.34
CA GLY A 23 4.36 -7.46 1.11
C GLY A 23 5.18 -6.20 0.82
N GLY A 24 5.89 -6.23 -0.28
CA GLY A 24 6.75 -5.15 -0.74
C GLY A 24 6.06 -4.11 -1.63
N SER A 25 6.73 -2.99 -1.83
CA SER A 25 6.32 -2.00 -2.84
C SER A 25 6.66 -2.43 -4.28
N SER A 26 7.45 -3.47 -4.45
CA SER A 26 7.83 -4.12 -5.71
C SER A 26 8.47 -5.48 -5.42
N TRP A 27 8.82 -6.24 -6.45
CA TRP A 27 9.43 -7.57 -6.35
C TRP A 27 10.77 -7.70 -7.11
N SER A 28 11.26 -6.66 -7.76
CA SER A 28 12.41 -6.77 -8.69
C SER A 28 13.76 -6.38 -8.08
N TYR A 29 14.04 -6.84 -6.87
CA TYR A 29 15.26 -6.49 -6.14
C TYR A 29 16.27 -7.65 -6.09
N PRO A 30 17.41 -7.57 -6.84
CA PRO A 30 18.47 -8.59 -6.82
C PRO A 30 19.05 -8.87 -5.44
N GLY A 31 19.16 -7.84 -4.59
CA GLY A 31 19.72 -7.95 -3.24
C GLY A 31 18.92 -8.83 -2.26
N TRP A 32 17.72 -9.29 -2.66
CA TRP A 32 16.95 -10.23 -1.84
C TRP A 32 17.39 -11.69 -2.03
N LYS A 33 18.56 -11.93 -2.63
CA LYS A 33 19.19 -13.26 -2.67
C LYS A 33 19.37 -13.81 -1.26
N GLY A 34 18.95 -15.06 -1.05
CA GLY A 34 18.96 -15.71 0.27
C GLY A 34 17.77 -15.32 1.17
N LEU A 35 17.00 -14.30 0.79
CA LEU A 35 15.78 -13.87 1.51
C LEU A 35 14.50 -14.24 0.75
N VAL A 36 14.48 -14.02 -0.55
CA VAL A 36 13.34 -14.30 -1.45
C VAL A 36 13.79 -15.14 -2.65
N TRP A 37 14.99 -14.91 -3.16
CA TRP A 37 15.57 -15.60 -4.30
C TRP A 37 16.67 -16.56 -3.86
N GLU A 38 16.66 -17.78 -4.38
CA GLU A 38 17.73 -18.76 -4.12
C GLU A 38 19.06 -18.34 -4.75
N SER A 39 19.01 -17.76 -5.96
CA SER A 39 20.19 -17.41 -6.76
C SER A 39 20.15 -15.96 -7.22
N GLU A 40 21.26 -15.51 -7.79
CA GLU A 40 21.36 -14.17 -8.35
C GLU A 40 20.53 -14.00 -9.61
N HIS A 41 19.83 -12.88 -9.70
CA HIS A 41 19.04 -12.48 -10.85
C HIS A 41 19.24 -10.99 -11.14
N SER A 42 19.17 -10.60 -12.41
CA SER A 42 19.12 -9.16 -12.74
C SER A 42 17.75 -8.57 -12.40
N ALA A 43 17.71 -7.27 -12.06
CA ALA A 43 16.46 -6.56 -11.81
C ALA A 43 15.48 -6.69 -13.00
N GLN A 44 15.99 -6.69 -14.24
CA GLN A 44 15.17 -6.85 -15.45
C GLN A 44 14.54 -8.25 -15.53
N ALA A 45 15.26 -9.32 -15.18
CA ALA A 45 14.75 -10.68 -15.14
C ALA A 45 13.68 -10.82 -14.05
N LEU A 46 13.92 -10.27 -12.87
CA LEU A 46 12.95 -10.25 -11.75
C LEU A 46 11.69 -9.44 -12.11
N ALA A 47 11.84 -8.28 -12.76
CA ALA A 47 10.70 -7.47 -13.18
C ALA A 47 9.76 -8.23 -14.13
N ARG A 48 10.32 -9.08 -14.99
CA ARG A 48 9.53 -9.87 -15.97
C ARG A 48 8.93 -11.14 -15.37
N ASN A 49 9.70 -11.88 -14.58
CA ASN A 49 9.39 -13.27 -14.20
C ASN A 49 9.43 -13.52 -12.69
N GLY A 50 9.78 -12.50 -11.88
CA GLY A 50 10.03 -12.66 -10.44
C GLY A 50 8.75 -12.76 -9.60
N LEU A 51 7.63 -12.24 -10.09
CA LEU A 51 6.39 -12.17 -9.30
C LEU A 51 5.89 -13.55 -8.87
N PHE A 52 5.97 -14.55 -9.74
CA PHE A 52 5.61 -15.93 -9.39
C PHE A 52 6.45 -16.46 -8.23
N ALA A 53 7.77 -16.26 -8.28
CA ALA A 53 8.67 -16.70 -7.22
C ALA A 53 8.50 -15.87 -5.93
N TYR A 54 8.26 -14.55 -6.03
CA TYR A 54 7.92 -13.68 -4.91
C TYR A 54 6.68 -14.18 -4.16
N ALA A 55 5.63 -14.56 -4.88
CA ALA A 55 4.38 -15.03 -4.31
C ALA A 55 4.46 -16.45 -3.67
N GLN A 56 5.58 -17.16 -3.85
CA GLN A 56 5.85 -18.42 -3.13
C GLN A 56 6.45 -18.20 -1.73
N HIS A 57 6.89 -16.96 -1.42
CA HIS A 57 7.43 -16.66 -0.08
C HIS A 57 6.29 -16.59 0.94
N PRO A 58 6.36 -17.32 2.08
CA PRO A 58 5.23 -17.50 3.00
C PRO A 58 4.65 -16.21 3.57
N LEU A 59 5.49 -15.17 3.80
CA LEU A 59 5.03 -13.88 4.34
C LEU A 59 4.54 -12.92 3.26
N LEU A 60 4.88 -13.13 1.98
CA LEU A 60 4.63 -12.15 0.91
C LEU A 60 3.29 -12.45 0.23
N ARG A 61 2.20 -11.97 0.80
CA ARG A 61 0.81 -12.20 0.36
C ARG A 61 0.18 -11.01 -0.34
N THR A 62 0.92 -9.92 -0.50
CA THR A 62 0.56 -8.74 -1.29
C THR A 62 1.78 -8.13 -1.94
N VAL A 63 1.56 -7.26 -2.90
CA VAL A 63 2.57 -6.37 -3.47
C VAL A 63 1.89 -5.14 -4.04
N SER A 64 2.59 -3.99 -4.02
CA SER A 64 2.10 -2.78 -4.64
C SER A 64 2.44 -2.75 -6.14
N ILE A 65 1.45 -2.41 -6.97
CA ILE A 65 1.61 -2.10 -8.40
C ILE A 65 1.62 -0.59 -8.55
N ASP A 66 2.80 0.01 -8.55
CA ASP A 66 2.97 1.47 -8.61
C ASP A 66 3.23 2.01 -10.03
N ARG A 67 3.58 1.14 -11.00
CA ARG A 67 3.84 1.57 -12.39
C ARG A 67 2.64 2.20 -13.07
N GLY A 68 1.41 1.82 -12.64
CA GLY A 68 0.16 2.43 -13.09
C GLY A 68 0.05 3.93 -12.81
N PHE A 69 0.84 4.46 -11.88
CA PHE A 69 0.89 5.89 -11.57
C PHE A 69 1.35 6.74 -12.76
N TYR A 70 2.32 6.25 -13.53
CA TYR A 70 2.87 6.98 -14.69
C TYR A 70 2.05 6.78 -15.97
N ARG A 71 1.40 5.64 -16.10
CA ARG A 71 0.55 5.27 -17.22
C ARG A 71 -0.51 4.27 -16.75
N ALA A 72 -1.77 4.56 -17.04
CA ALA A 72 -2.86 3.62 -16.76
C ALA A 72 -2.55 2.23 -17.36
N LEU A 73 -2.87 1.18 -16.61
CA LEU A 73 -2.70 -0.20 -17.04
C LEU A 73 -4.01 -0.74 -17.60
N THR A 74 -3.90 -1.58 -18.61
CA THR A 74 -5.05 -2.28 -19.21
C THR A 74 -5.47 -3.47 -18.36
N ALA A 75 -6.70 -3.95 -18.56
CA ALA A 75 -7.18 -5.19 -17.93
C ALA A 75 -6.25 -6.38 -18.23
N THR A 76 -5.77 -6.51 -19.47
CA THR A 76 -4.84 -7.59 -19.86
C THR A 76 -3.50 -7.51 -19.11
N GLU A 77 -2.99 -6.30 -18.83
CA GLU A 77 -1.77 -6.17 -18.02
C GLU A 77 -2.03 -6.61 -16.57
N TYR A 78 -3.20 -6.31 -16.02
CA TYR A 78 -3.61 -6.78 -14.68
C TYR A 78 -3.85 -8.30 -14.67
N GLU A 79 -4.49 -8.89 -15.69
CA GLU A 79 -4.64 -10.34 -15.86
C GLU A 79 -3.29 -11.05 -15.84
N HIS A 80 -2.29 -10.48 -16.53
CA HIS A 80 -0.94 -11.03 -16.53
C HIS A 80 -0.31 -11.07 -15.12
N TYR A 81 -0.55 -10.06 -14.27
CA TYR A 81 -0.13 -10.12 -12.86
C TYR A 81 -0.94 -11.16 -12.07
N ALA A 82 -2.25 -11.18 -12.24
CA ALA A 82 -3.12 -12.10 -11.53
C ALA A 82 -2.78 -13.57 -11.82
N ALA A 83 -2.40 -13.90 -13.05
CA ALA A 83 -2.03 -15.25 -13.45
C ALA A 83 -0.76 -15.79 -12.78
N GLN A 84 0.09 -14.92 -12.20
CA GLN A 84 1.37 -15.30 -11.61
C GLN A 84 1.32 -15.58 -10.10
N VAL A 85 0.19 -15.34 -9.44
CA VAL A 85 0.07 -15.40 -7.99
C VAL A 85 -1.05 -16.33 -7.55
N PRO A 86 -1.00 -16.93 -6.35
CA PRO A 86 -2.06 -17.81 -5.85
C PRO A 86 -3.37 -17.05 -5.57
N ASP A 87 -4.47 -17.79 -5.35
CA ASP A 87 -5.81 -17.23 -5.24
C ASP A 87 -6.03 -16.39 -3.97
N ASP A 88 -5.27 -16.61 -2.92
CA ASP A 88 -5.33 -15.85 -1.68
C ASP A 88 -4.45 -14.59 -1.69
N PHE A 89 -3.67 -14.37 -2.75
CA PHE A 89 -2.86 -13.17 -2.93
C PHE A 89 -3.73 -11.95 -3.28
N ARG A 90 -3.38 -10.78 -2.77
CA ARG A 90 -4.08 -9.52 -3.04
C ARG A 90 -3.10 -8.44 -3.46
N PHE A 91 -3.46 -7.68 -4.48
CA PHE A 91 -2.66 -6.55 -4.95
C PHE A 91 -3.10 -5.24 -4.29
N ILE A 92 -2.13 -4.41 -3.96
CA ILE A 92 -2.33 -2.98 -3.71
C ILE A 92 -2.00 -2.28 -5.01
N VAL A 93 -2.93 -1.50 -5.55
CA VAL A 93 -2.74 -0.84 -6.85
C VAL A 93 -2.85 0.66 -6.69
N LYS A 94 -1.84 1.38 -7.16
CA LYS A 94 -1.81 2.84 -7.12
C LYS A 94 -2.49 3.43 -8.35
N ALA A 95 -3.40 4.38 -8.12
CA ALA A 95 -4.11 5.11 -9.16
C ALA A 95 -3.16 5.95 -10.03
N PRO A 96 -3.48 6.15 -11.32
CA PRO A 96 -2.71 7.01 -12.22
C PRO A 96 -2.64 8.47 -11.75
N SER A 97 -1.49 9.11 -11.96
CA SER A 97 -1.31 10.54 -11.71
C SER A 97 -2.27 11.39 -12.54
N LEU A 98 -2.77 10.87 -13.64
CA LEU A 98 -3.83 11.49 -14.45
C LEU A 98 -4.98 12.01 -13.61
N VAL A 99 -5.44 11.24 -12.60
CA VAL A 99 -6.59 11.58 -11.77
C VAL A 99 -6.21 11.95 -10.33
N THR A 100 -4.96 11.74 -9.92
CA THR A 100 -4.51 11.97 -8.53
C THR A 100 -3.51 13.10 -8.36
N ASP A 101 -3.03 13.71 -9.45
CA ASP A 101 -2.17 14.89 -9.39
C ASP A 101 -2.94 16.13 -9.84
N ALA A 102 -2.94 17.17 -9.01
CA ALA A 102 -3.61 18.44 -9.31
C ALA A 102 -2.90 19.24 -10.41
N LEU A 103 -1.67 18.85 -10.74
CA LEU A 103 -0.84 19.51 -11.75
C LEU A 103 -0.42 18.54 -12.86
N VAL A 104 -0.43 19.00 -14.08
CA VAL A 104 0.33 18.38 -15.17
C VAL A 104 1.80 18.62 -14.91
N ARG A 105 2.60 17.55 -14.83
CA ARG A 105 4.03 17.66 -14.55
C ARG A 105 4.88 17.57 -15.80
N ALA A 106 6.01 18.29 -15.77
CA ALA A 106 7.08 18.12 -16.72
C ALA A 106 7.91 16.86 -16.43
N GLU A 107 8.81 16.48 -17.34
CA GLU A 107 9.73 15.34 -17.14
C GLU A 107 10.62 15.50 -15.90
N ASP A 108 10.95 16.72 -15.51
CA ASP A 108 11.71 17.06 -14.31
C ASP A 108 10.85 17.03 -13.02
N GLY A 109 9.56 16.67 -13.13
CA GLY A 109 8.60 16.59 -12.02
C GLY A 109 7.99 17.92 -11.59
N ARG A 110 8.37 19.06 -12.20
CA ARG A 110 7.78 20.37 -11.89
C ARG A 110 6.37 20.48 -12.47
N GLY A 111 5.46 21.09 -11.68
CA GLY A 111 4.11 21.42 -12.15
C GLY A 111 4.16 22.48 -13.24
N ARG A 112 3.51 22.23 -14.37
CA ARG A 112 3.41 23.15 -15.52
C ARG A 112 2.10 23.91 -15.57
N ALA A 113 1.00 23.21 -15.31
CA ALA A 113 -0.35 23.75 -15.43
C ALA A 113 -1.32 22.98 -14.53
N PRO A 114 -2.48 23.55 -14.18
CA PRO A 114 -3.56 22.78 -13.56
C PRO A 114 -3.93 21.56 -14.41
N ASN A 115 -4.18 20.44 -13.75
CA ASN A 115 -4.64 19.21 -14.39
C ASN A 115 -6.16 19.19 -14.46
N PRO A 116 -6.78 19.28 -15.64
CA PRO A 116 -8.24 19.27 -15.77
C PRO A 116 -8.86 17.91 -15.41
N ALA A 117 -8.09 16.83 -15.47
CA ALA A 117 -8.51 15.48 -15.11
C ALA A 117 -8.37 15.18 -13.61
N PHE A 118 -7.84 16.11 -12.81
CA PHE A 118 -7.69 15.91 -11.37
C PHE A 118 -9.04 15.68 -10.69
N LEU A 119 -9.19 14.54 -10.04
CA LEU A 119 -10.41 14.06 -9.40
C LEU A 119 -11.61 13.93 -10.38
N ASP A 120 -11.34 13.60 -11.65
CA ASP A 120 -12.38 13.25 -12.61
C ASP A 120 -12.83 11.80 -12.35
N ALA A 121 -14.09 11.64 -11.93
CA ALA A 121 -14.66 10.35 -11.57
C ALA A 121 -14.82 9.41 -12.78
N THR A 122 -15.18 9.94 -13.94
CA THR A 122 -15.37 9.15 -15.18
C THR A 122 -14.03 8.59 -15.65
N LEU A 123 -12.98 9.42 -15.64
CA LEU A 123 -11.64 8.98 -15.98
C LEU A 123 -11.08 8.00 -14.94
N ALA A 124 -11.32 8.23 -13.63
CA ALA A 124 -10.88 7.33 -12.58
C ALA A 124 -11.52 5.94 -12.70
N ALA A 125 -12.81 5.87 -13.00
CA ALA A 125 -13.50 4.60 -13.24
C ALA A 125 -12.92 3.89 -14.47
N ARG A 126 -12.89 4.55 -15.62
CA ARG A 126 -12.50 3.97 -16.91
C ARG A 126 -11.03 3.59 -17.00
N GLU A 127 -10.15 4.46 -16.51
CA GLU A 127 -8.68 4.29 -16.67
C GLU A 127 -8.01 3.55 -15.50
N PHE A 128 -8.75 3.30 -14.41
CA PHE A 128 -8.15 2.70 -13.22
C PHE A 128 -9.00 1.59 -12.61
N VAL A 129 -10.20 1.92 -12.08
CA VAL A 129 -10.96 0.97 -11.24
C VAL A 129 -11.52 -0.19 -12.07
N GLU A 130 -12.15 0.08 -13.21
CA GLU A 130 -12.73 -0.94 -14.08
C GLU A 130 -11.67 -1.89 -14.65
N PRO A 131 -10.54 -1.41 -15.24
CA PRO A 131 -9.48 -2.31 -15.71
C PRO A 131 -8.86 -3.15 -14.59
N ALA A 132 -8.66 -2.56 -13.39
CA ALA A 132 -8.13 -3.30 -12.26
C ALA A 132 -9.08 -4.42 -11.79
N LEU A 133 -10.38 -4.12 -11.66
CA LEU A 133 -11.38 -5.11 -11.29
C LEU A 133 -11.54 -6.20 -12.35
N GLN A 134 -11.52 -5.84 -13.62
CA GLN A 134 -11.62 -6.78 -14.73
C GLN A 134 -10.42 -7.74 -14.76
N GLY A 135 -9.19 -7.22 -14.63
CA GLY A 135 -7.99 -8.01 -14.80
C GLY A 135 -7.54 -8.73 -13.52
N LEU A 136 -7.68 -8.13 -12.34
CA LEU A 136 -7.30 -8.76 -11.07
C LEU A 136 -8.44 -9.56 -10.44
N GLY A 137 -9.69 -9.17 -10.67
CA GLY A 137 -10.85 -9.83 -10.07
C GLY A 137 -10.71 -9.93 -8.55
N ARG A 138 -10.91 -11.13 -8.00
CA ARG A 138 -10.80 -11.42 -6.58
C ARG A 138 -9.41 -11.14 -5.96
N LYS A 139 -8.37 -10.98 -6.78
CA LYS A 139 -7.01 -10.64 -6.33
C LYS A 139 -6.80 -9.14 -6.13
N THR A 140 -7.83 -8.31 -6.35
CA THR A 140 -7.83 -6.90 -5.96
C THR A 140 -7.92 -6.78 -4.43
N GLY A 141 -6.93 -6.16 -3.80
CA GLY A 141 -6.90 -5.87 -2.36
C GLY A 141 -7.24 -4.41 -2.09
N ALA A 142 -6.35 -3.49 -2.43
CA ALA A 142 -6.58 -2.06 -2.24
C ALA A 142 -6.33 -1.27 -3.52
N LEU A 143 -7.29 -0.45 -3.92
CA LEU A 143 -7.15 0.53 -4.99
C LEU A 143 -6.87 1.89 -4.35
N VAL A 144 -5.62 2.35 -4.43
CA VAL A 144 -5.12 3.49 -3.67
C VAL A 144 -5.06 4.76 -4.52
N PHE A 145 -5.92 5.71 -4.21
CA PHE A 145 -5.85 7.08 -4.72
C PHE A 145 -4.83 7.85 -3.90
N GLN A 146 -3.54 7.78 -4.30
CA GLN A 146 -2.51 8.58 -3.67
C GLN A 146 -2.52 9.97 -4.29
N LEU A 147 -3.02 10.95 -3.57
CA LEU A 147 -2.99 12.35 -4.00
C LEU A 147 -1.56 12.89 -3.91
N SER A 148 -1.08 13.49 -5.00
CA SER A 148 0.14 14.28 -4.99
C SER A 148 -0.05 15.53 -4.14
N PRO A 149 1.05 16.15 -3.61
CA PRO A 149 0.93 17.39 -2.88
C PRO A 149 0.13 18.43 -3.66
N LEU A 150 -0.85 19.03 -2.98
CA LEU A 150 -1.72 20.04 -3.58
C LEU A 150 -1.00 21.40 -3.71
N PRO A 151 -1.30 22.18 -4.76
CA PRO A 151 -0.95 23.60 -4.80
C PRO A 151 -1.54 24.36 -3.61
N ILE A 152 -0.84 25.39 -3.11
CA ILE A 152 -1.27 26.21 -1.96
C ILE A 152 -2.70 26.71 -2.15
N ALA A 153 -3.04 27.23 -3.33
CA ALA A 153 -4.39 27.72 -3.62
C ALA A 153 -5.51 26.67 -3.49
N GLN A 154 -5.18 25.37 -3.58
CA GLN A 154 -6.12 24.28 -3.32
C GLN A 154 -6.11 23.86 -1.86
N LEU A 155 -4.95 23.93 -1.16
CA LEU A 155 -4.88 23.73 0.28
C LEU A 155 -5.66 24.80 1.05
N ASP A 156 -5.67 26.04 0.59
CA ASP A 156 -6.48 27.14 1.16
C ASP A 156 -8.01 26.89 1.00
N ARG A 157 -8.39 25.97 0.11
CA ARG A 157 -9.77 25.54 -0.14
C ARG A 157 -9.94 24.03 0.02
N LEU A 158 -9.25 23.47 1.04
CA LEU A 158 -9.23 22.03 1.27
C LEU A 158 -10.63 21.37 1.38
N PRO A 159 -11.66 22.00 1.99
CA PRO A 159 -13.02 21.46 1.99
C PRO A 159 -13.56 21.16 0.58
N GLU A 160 -13.30 22.02 -0.41
CA GLU A 160 -13.73 21.77 -1.79
C GLU A 160 -13.03 20.55 -2.41
N ALA A 161 -11.73 20.37 -2.10
CA ALA A 161 -10.97 19.21 -2.54
C ALA A 161 -11.48 17.91 -1.88
N ILE A 162 -11.85 17.97 -0.60
CA ILE A 162 -12.46 16.84 0.14
C ILE A 162 -13.82 16.47 -0.47
N ASP A 163 -14.67 17.45 -0.75
CA ASP A 163 -15.99 17.22 -1.35
C ASP A 163 -15.86 16.58 -2.75
N ARG A 164 -14.94 17.08 -3.58
CA ARG A 164 -14.65 16.52 -4.91
C ARG A 164 -14.12 15.10 -4.82
N LEU A 165 -13.21 14.84 -3.88
CA LEU A 165 -12.70 13.50 -3.61
C LEU A 165 -13.82 12.55 -3.17
N GLY A 166 -14.68 12.99 -2.25
CA GLY A 166 -15.84 12.20 -1.81
C GLY A 166 -16.80 11.90 -2.96
N ALA A 167 -17.04 12.87 -3.85
CA ALA A 167 -17.86 12.67 -5.05
C ALA A 167 -17.24 11.65 -6.01
N LEU A 168 -15.91 11.75 -6.26
CA LEU A 168 -15.18 10.77 -7.06
C LEU A 168 -15.34 9.37 -6.47
N LEU A 169 -15.04 9.18 -5.18
CA LEU A 169 -15.07 7.86 -4.54
C LEU A 169 -16.48 7.22 -4.58
N ARG A 170 -17.54 8.00 -4.35
CA ARG A 170 -18.92 7.50 -4.44
C ARG A 170 -19.33 7.11 -5.86
N ALA A 171 -18.71 7.70 -6.87
CA ALA A 171 -18.98 7.39 -8.27
C ALA A 171 -18.24 6.14 -8.78
N MET A 172 -17.33 5.55 -7.98
CA MET A 172 -16.60 4.35 -8.41
C MET A 172 -17.52 3.13 -8.48
N PRO A 173 -17.26 2.20 -9.41
CA PRO A 173 -17.97 0.93 -9.45
C PRO A 173 -17.88 0.18 -8.12
N PRO A 174 -18.93 -0.54 -7.69
CA PRO A 174 -18.91 -1.34 -6.47
C PRO A 174 -17.92 -2.50 -6.62
N LEU A 175 -17.00 -2.61 -5.66
CA LEU A 175 -15.92 -3.63 -5.70
C LEU A 175 -16.43 -5.02 -5.31
N ALA A 176 -17.43 -5.10 -4.42
CA ALA A 176 -17.79 -6.33 -3.71
C ALA A 176 -18.10 -7.54 -4.60
N SER A 177 -18.70 -7.32 -5.78
CA SER A 177 -19.04 -8.42 -6.71
C SER A 177 -17.81 -9.05 -7.38
N ALA A 178 -16.81 -8.24 -7.75
CA ALA A 178 -15.59 -8.70 -8.40
C ALA A 178 -14.46 -9.00 -7.39
N ALA A 179 -14.37 -8.19 -6.34
CA ALA A 179 -13.31 -8.18 -5.35
C ALA A 179 -13.90 -8.10 -3.92
N PRO A 180 -14.36 -9.21 -3.31
CA PRO A 180 -14.98 -9.20 -1.98
C PRO A 180 -14.09 -8.65 -0.87
N ASP A 181 -12.77 -8.82 -0.97
CA ASP A 181 -11.79 -8.28 -0.04
C ASP A 181 -11.30 -6.88 -0.43
N GLY A 182 -11.75 -6.38 -1.59
CA GLY A 182 -11.27 -5.13 -2.19
C GLY A 182 -11.77 -3.89 -1.46
N VAL A 183 -10.92 -2.87 -1.39
CA VAL A 183 -11.26 -1.57 -0.80
C VAL A 183 -10.68 -0.42 -1.62
N LEU A 184 -11.43 0.68 -1.72
CA LEU A 184 -10.90 1.97 -2.14
C LEU A 184 -10.17 2.61 -0.96
N ALA A 185 -8.96 3.09 -1.18
CA ALA A 185 -8.19 3.76 -0.14
C ALA A 185 -7.64 5.10 -0.64
N VAL A 186 -7.52 6.06 0.25
CA VAL A 186 -6.94 7.38 -0.05
C VAL A 186 -5.66 7.57 0.74
N GLU A 187 -4.57 7.90 0.05
CA GLU A 187 -3.30 8.31 0.63
C GLU A 187 -3.05 9.79 0.30
N VAL A 188 -2.75 10.60 1.29
CA VAL A 188 -2.45 12.04 1.10
C VAL A 188 -0.97 12.33 1.32
N ARG A 189 -0.50 13.50 0.88
CA ARG A 189 0.89 13.96 1.02
C ARG A 189 1.01 15.33 1.69
N ASP A 190 -0.10 15.90 2.13
CA ASP A 190 -0.16 17.18 2.85
C ASP A 190 -0.77 16.94 4.22
N PRO A 191 -0.07 17.26 5.32
CA PRO A 191 -0.55 17.04 6.70
C PRO A 191 -1.87 17.74 7.01
N GLN A 192 -2.19 18.82 6.27
CA GLN A 192 -3.41 19.61 6.46
C GLN A 192 -4.71 18.79 6.40
N TRP A 193 -4.73 17.73 5.59
CA TRP A 193 -5.87 16.80 5.52
C TRP A 193 -6.24 16.18 6.89
N LEU A 194 -5.27 16.11 7.80
CA LEU A 194 -5.42 15.50 9.13
C LEU A 194 -5.59 16.56 10.25
N TRP A 195 -5.62 17.84 9.92
CA TRP A 195 -5.84 18.88 10.91
C TRP A 195 -7.23 18.74 11.54
N PRO A 196 -7.38 19.09 12.82
CA PRO A 196 -8.63 18.89 13.56
C PRO A 196 -9.87 19.47 12.89
N GLU A 197 -9.72 20.58 12.17
CA GLU A 197 -10.80 21.26 11.44
C GLU A 197 -11.27 20.50 10.20
N TYR A 198 -10.38 19.76 9.51
CA TYR A 198 -10.69 19.04 8.27
C TYR A 198 -10.90 17.53 8.45
N LEU A 199 -10.32 16.96 9.52
CA LEU A 199 -10.37 15.53 9.79
C LEU A 199 -11.80 14.94 9.86
N PRO A 200 -12.81 15.62 10.49
CA PRO A 200 -14.18 15.12 10.47
C PRO A 200 -14.79 15.07 9.07
N LEU A 201 -14.56 16.12 8.26
CA LEU A 201 -15.05 16.22 6.90
C LEU A 201 -14.42 15.14 6.01
N PHE A 202 -13.11 14.97 6.12
CA PHE A 202 -12.39 13.95 5.37
C PHE A 202 -12.83 12.53 5.77
N ALA A 203 -12.99 12.26 7.07
CA ALA A 203 -13.52 10.98 7.54
C ALA A 203 -14.92 10.68 6.98
N GLU A 204 -15.80 11.68 6.92
CA GLU A 204 -17.15 11.53 6.37
C GLU A 204 -17.14 11.28 4.86
N ALA A 205 -16.29 11.97 4.12
CA ALA A 205 -16.11 11.74 2.68
C ALA A 205 -15.68 10.30 2.38
N LEU A 206 -14.74 9.75 3.17
CA LEU A 206 -14.31 8.35 3.04
C LEU A 206 -15.42 7.37 3.45
N ARG A 207 -16.05 7.59 4.62
CA ARG A 207 -17.10 6.70 5.15
C ARG A 207 -18.29 6.61 4.22
N SER A 208 -18.80 7.74 3.72
CA SER A 208 -19.96 7.77 2.81
C SER A 208 -19.71 7.07 1.48
N ALA A 209 -18.46 6.88 1.11
CA ALA A 209 -18.04 6.14 -0.09
C ALA A 209 -17.64 4.69 0.18
N GLY A 210 -17.69 4.21 1.44
CA GLY A 210 -17.17 2.89 1.80
C GLY A 210 -15.65 2.75 1.60
N ALA A 211 -14.94 3.87 1.55
CA ALA A 211 -13.48 3.92 1.38
C ALA A 211 -12.75 3.99 2.72
N THR A 212 -11.47 3.66 2.73
CA THR A 212 -10.61 3.78 3.90
C THR A 212 -9.46 4.76 3.68
N TYR A 213 -8.79 5.11 4.76
CA TYR A 213 -7.56 5.88 4.72
C TYR A 213 -6.36 4.94 4.58
N CYS A 214 -5.46 5.25 3.67
CA CYS A 214 -4.17 4.58 3.57
C CYS A 214 -3.15 5.30 4.44
N LEU A 215 -2.68 4.64 5.51
CA LEU A 215 -1.57 5.13 6.32
C LEU A 215 -0.32 5.27 5.44
N GLY A 216 0.16 6.50 5.31
CA GLY A 216 1.35 6.82 4.52
C GLY A 216 2.55 7.11 5.42
N LEU A 217 3.54 6.23 5.46
CA LEU A 217 4.80 6.52 6.14
C LEU A 217 5.79 7.11 5.13
N HIS A 218 5.93 8.40 5.23
CA HIS A 218 6.76 9.22 4.35
C HIS A 218 7.11 10.52 5.07
N ALA A 219 8.28 11.09 4.82
CA ALA A 219 8.76 12.30 5.53
C ALA A 219 7.87 13.56 5.36
N ARG A 220 6.94 13.57 4.41
CA ARG A 220 5.92 14.65 4.29
C ARG A 220 4.75 14.48 5.25
N MET A 221 4.54 13.27 5.76
CA MET A 221 3.39 12.96 6.61
C MET A 221 3.79 12.95 8.07
N PRO A 222 2.87 13.27 8.97
CA PRO A 222 3.13 13.15 10.40
C PRO A 222 3.32 11.67 10.80
N PRO A 223 3.85 11.42 12.00
CA PRO A 223 3.97 10.07 12.56
C PRO A 223 2.62 9.32 12.55
N LEU A 224 2.68 7.98 12.64
CA LEU A 224 1.48 7.13 12.60
C LEU A 224 0.46 7.53 13.66
N GLU A 225 0.91 7.87 14.85
CA GLU A 225 0.04 8.25 15.98
C GLU A 225 -0.89 9.41 15.64
N GLU A 226 -0.42 10.35 14.84
CA GLU A 226 -1.20 11.50 14.38
C GLU A 226 -2.13 11.15 13.19
N GLN A 227 -1.86 10.07 12.48
CA GLN A 227 -2.72 9.55 11.41
C GLN A 227 -3.84 8.65 11.93
N LEU A 228 -3.62 7.93 13.04
CA LEU A 228 -4.57 6.97 13.62
C LEU A 228 -5.93 7.56 14.01
N PRO A 229 -6.08 8.83 14.44
CA PRO A 229 -7.39 9.41 14.71
C PRO A 229 -8.36 9.33 13.54
N LEU A 230 -7.87 9.45 12.30
CA LEU A 230 -8.71 9.28 11.11
C LEU A 230 -9.19 7.83 10.96
N LEU A 231 -8.31 6.84 11.12
CA LEU A 231 -8.71 5.42 11.08
C LEU A 231 -9.73 5.05 12.16
N ARG A 232 -9.59 5.60 13.38
CA ARG A 232 -10.56 5.39 14.45
C ARG A 232 -11.95 5.90 14.09
N ARG A 233 -12.04 6.97 13.30
CA ARG A 233 -13.33 7.47 12.79
C ARG A 233 -13.93 6.58 11.70
N LEU A 234 -13.13 5.77 11.03
CA LEU A 234 -13.56 4.82 9.99
C LEU A 234 -13.81 3.40 10.55
N TRP A 235 -13.65 3.21 11.86
CA TRP A 235 -13.84 1.93 12.52
C TRP A 235 -15.33 1.48 12.58
N PRO A 236 -15.65 0.16 12.42
CA PRO A 236 -14.75 -0.89 11.96
C PRO A 236 -14.55 -0.81 10.44
N GLY A 237 -13.31 -1.02 9.98
CA GLY A 237 -12.97 -0.96 8.57
C GLY A 237 -11.58 -1.54 8.26
N PRO A 238 -11.30 -1.84 6.99
CA PRO A 238 -10.02 -2.38 6.58
C PRO A 238 -8.90 -1.35 6.75
N LEU A 239 -7.68 -1.86 6.93
CA LEU A 239 -6.47 -1.06 7.00
C LEU A 239 -5.65 -1.21 5.71
N VAL A 240 -5.19 -0.10 5.18
CA VAL A 240 -4.17 -0.05 4.13
C VAL A 240 -2.99 0.77 4.67
N CYS A 241 -1.78 0.25 4.50
CA CYS A 241 -0.56 0.95 4.91
C CYS A 241 0.50 0.84 3.81
N ARG A 242 1.12 1.97 3.49
CA ARG A 242 2.26 2.04 2.57
C ARG A 242 3.43 2.73 3.26
N TRP A 243 4.45 1.95 3.63
CA TRP A 243 5.67 2.48 4.22
C TRP A 243 6.71 2.71 3.12
N ASN A 244 6.76 3.95 2.64
CA ASN A 244 7.46 4.29 1.41
C ASN A 244 8.90 4.74 1.61
N LEU A 245 9.18 5.55 2.65
CA LEU A 245 10.50 6.16 2.86
C LEU A 245 10.72 6.43 4.35
N ASN A 246 11.93 6.15 4.83
CA ASN A 246 12.33 6.52 6.17
C ASN A 246 12.42 8.06 6.28
N PRO A 247 11.78 8.67 7.30
CA PRO A 247 11.79 10.13 7.48
C PRO A 247 13.20 10.74 7.59
N VAL A 248 14.21 9.96 7.99
CA VAL A 248 15.61 10.42 8.10
C VAL A 248 16.15 11.01 6.81
N HIS A 249 15.66 10.55 5.66
CA HIS A 249 16.08 11.05 4.34
C HIS A 249 15.35 12.31 3.88
N GLY A 250 14.36 12.80 4.64
CA GLY A 250 13.55 13.92 4.23
C GLY A 250 12.61 13.62 3.05
N ALA A 251 11.84 14.64 2.66
CA ALA A 251 10.73 14.48 1.71
C ALA A 251 11.13 14.08 0.27
N HIS A 252 12.36 14.30 -0.11
CA HIS A 252 12.90 14.05 -1.46
C HIS A 252 14.06 13.05 -1.47
N GLY A 253 14.33 12.38 -0.36
CA GLY A 253 15.52 11.56 -0.11
C GLY A 253 15.51 10.15 -0.70
N TYR A 254 14.67 9.84 -1.70
CA TYR A 254 14.66 8.51 -2.32
C TYR A 254 16.01 8.13 -2.93
N LYS A 255 16.71 9.08 -3.59
CA LYS A 255 18.03 8.81 -4.19
C LYS A 255 19.10 8.55 -3.13
N ASP A 256 19.05 9.29 -2.03
CA ASP A 256 19.98 9.12 -0.92
C ASP A 256 19.74 7.78 -0.20
N ALA A 257 18.47 7.42 0.00
CA ALA A 257 18.08 6.13 0.55
C ALA A 257 18.49 4.98 -0.39
N GLU A 258 18.27 5.11 -1.71
CA GLU A 258 18.71 4.15 -2.73
C GLU A 258 20.23 3.92 -2.66
N ALA A 259 21.02 5.01 -2.64
CA ALA A 259 22.46 4.93 -2.59
C ALA A 259 22.98 4.30 -1.28
N LEU A 260 22.33 4.60 -0.15
CA LEU A 260 22.76 4.12 1.16
C LEU A 260 22.31 2.69 1.44
N TYR A 261 21.12 2.29 1.00
CA TYR A 261 20.51 1.00 1.33
C TYR A 261 20.79 -0.09 0.31
N SER A 262 21.20 0.29 -0.93
CA SER A 262 21.60 -0.69 -1.95
C SER A 262 22.71 -1.62 -1.42
N PRO A 263 22.63 -2.93 -1.67
CA PRO A 263 21.72 -3.63 -2.57
C PRO A 263 20.38 -4.06 -1.94
N PHE A 264 19.96 -3.54 -0.79
CA PHE A 264 18.72 -3.85 -0.06
C PHE A 264 18.69 -5.23 0.59
N ASP A 265 19.81 -5.67 1.14
CA ASP A 265 20.03 -6.99 1.73
C ASP A 265 20.03 -7.00 3.27
N ARG A 266 19.96 -5.82 3.89
CA ARG A 266 20.03 -5.66 5.35
C ARG A 266 19.23 -4.45 5.84
N ILE A 267 18.91 -4.47 7.14
CA ILE A 267 18.36 -3.30 7.84
C ILE A 267 19.52 -2.31 8.08
N VAL A 268 19.30 -1.05 7.70
CA VAL A 268 20.26 0.06 7.87
C VAL A 268 19.75 1.08 8.88
N HIS A 269 18.49 1.53 8.75
CA HIS A 269 17.87 2.45 9.69
C HIS A 269 16.62 1.83 10.31
N PRO A 270 16.74 1.08 11.40
CA PRO A 270 15.60 0.46 12.07
C PRO A 270 14.68 1.50 12.69
N ALA A 271 13.37 1.24 12.66
CA ALA A 271 12.31 2.12 13.21
C ALA A 271 11.41 1.33 14.18
N PRO A 272 11.91 0.95 15.36
CA PRO A 272 11.21 0.06 16.30
C PRO A 272 9.90 0.66 16.84
N GLU A 273 9.78 1.99 16.92
CA GLU A 273 8.57 2.70 17.32
C GLU A 273 7.47 2.52 16.28
N VAL A 274 7.81 2.66 15.00
CA VAL A 274 6.88 2.44 13.89
C VAL A 274 6.37 1.00 13.91
N HIS A 275 7.27 0.02 14.07
CA HIS A 275 6.88 -1.38 14.21
C HIS A 275 5.92 -1.61 15.38
N ALA A 276 6.18 -0.99 16.54
CA ALA A 276 5.34 -1.16 17.72
C ALA A 276 3.93 -0.60 17.52
N VAL A 277 3.79 0.58 16.92
CA VAL A 277 2.49 1.19 16.62
C VAL A 277 1.75 0.41 15.55
N LEU A 278 2.43 0.10 14.45
CA LEU A 278 1.83 -0.60 13.32
C LEU A 278 1.37 -2.01 13.72
N ALA A 279 2.19 -2.77 14.45
CA ALA A 279 1.82 -4.12 14.92
C ALA A 279 0.57 -4.11 15.80
N ARG A 280 0.47 -3.18 16.77
CA ARG A 280 -0.74 -3.02 17.60
C ARG A 280 -1.98 -2.69 16.76
N THR A 281 -1.81 -1.80 15.78
CA THR A 281 -2.91 -1.39 14.89
C THR A 281 -3.38 -2.58 14.03
N LEU A 282 -2.44 -3.34 13.47
CA LEU A 282 -2.73 -4.54 12.67
C LEU A 282 -3.41 -5.62 13.51
N ALA A 283 -2.90 -5.91 14.71
CA ALA A 283 -3.52 -6.89 15.61
C ALA A 283 -4.97 -6.49 15.98
N GLY A 284 -5.23 -5.20 16.24
CA GLY A 284 -6.57 -4.70 16.51
C GLY A 284 -7.52 -4.84 15.31
N VAL A 285 -7.07 -4.42 14.12
CA VAL A 285 -7.87 -4.47 12.89
C VAL A 285 -8.20 -5.91 12.50
N THR A 286 -7.20 -6.78 12.47
CA THR A 286 -7.39 -8.19 12.08
C THR A 286 -8.11 -8.99 13.16
N GLY A 287 -7.91 -8.67 14.44
CA GLY A 287 -8.67 -9.24 15.56
C GLY A 287 -10.16 -8.89 15.51
N ALA A 288 -10.55 -7.79 14.86
CA ALA A 288 -11.95 -7.44 14.57
C ALA A 288 -12.45 -8.04 13.23
N GLY A 289 -11.71 -8.97 12.63
CA GLY A 289 -12.09 -9.64 11.39
C GLY A 289 -11.93 -8.79 10.13
N GLN A 290 -11.29 -7.61 10.22
CA GLN A 290 -11.09 -6.73 9.09
C GLN A 290 -9.81 -7.07 8.31
N ASN A 291 -9.84 -6.84 6.98
CA ASN A 291 -8.67 -7.01 6.15
C ASN A 291 -7.62 -5.93 6.43
N ALA A 292 -6.34 -6.32 6.38
CA ALA A 292 -5.21 -5.41 6.46
C ALA A 292 -4.20 -5.68 5.34
N PHE A 293 -3.85 -4.64 4.60
CA PHE A 293 -2.91 -4.68 3.48
C PHE A 293 -1.73 -3.76 3.77
N VAL A 294 -0.52 -4.31 3.82
CA VAL A 294 0.68 -3.55 4.16
C VAL A 294 1.74 -3.74 3.07
N ALA A 295 2.12 -2.66 2.41
CA ALA A 295 3.24 -2.63 1.48
C ALA A 295 4.41 -1.84 2.07
N ILE A 296 5.59 -2.45 2.15
CA ILE A 296 6.81 -1.83 2.67
C ILE A 296 7.84 -1.72 1.56
N SER A 297 8.40 -0.52 1.39
CA SER A 297 9.53 -0.28 0.49
C SER A 297 10.85 -0.64 1.17
N ASN A 298 11.87 -1.01 0.39
CA ASN A 298 13.24 -1.10 0.88
C ASN A 298 13.74 0.22 1.47
N HIS A 299 13.23 1.36 0.98
CA HIS A 299 13.57 2.68 1.50
C HIS A 299 13.01 2.97 2.90
N ALA A 300 12.21 2.06 3.47
CA ALA A 300 11.72 2.16 4.85
C ALA A 300 12.85 1.97 5.87
N GLU A 301 13.59 0.87 5.78
CA GLU A 301 14.65 0.52 6.72
C GLU A 301 15.91 -0.06 6.06
N GLY A 302 15.89 -0.32 4.75
CA GLY A 302 17.00 -0.91 3.99
C GLY A 302 16.64 -2.22 3.29
N CYS A 303 15.77 -3.05 3.88
CA CYS A 303 15.40 -4.36 3.33
C CYS A 303 13.96 -4.73 3.68
N ALA A 304 13.06 -4.63 2.72
CA ALA A 304 11.64 -4.88 2.96
C ALA A 304 11.31 -6.29 3.48
N PRO A 305 11.89 -7.39 2.99
CA PRO A 305 11.65 -8.73 3.55
C PRO A 305 12.01 -8.85 5.04
N LEU A 306 13.11 -8.25 5.48
CA LEU A 306 13.51 -8.27 6.89
C LEU A 306 12.62 -7.38 7.75
N THR A 307 12.24 -6.20 7.26
CA THR A 307 11.26 -5.31 7.90
C THR A 307 9.91 -6.02 8.08
N LEU A 308 9.43 -6.72 7.04
CA LEU A 308 8.19 -7.48 7.08
C LEU A 308 8.25 -8.64 8.07
N ARG A 309 9.38 -9.36 8.15
CA ARG A 309 9.58 -10.41 9.14
C ARG A 309 9.50 -9.86 10.56
N THR A 310 10.22 -8.77 10.85
CA THR A 310 10.17 -8.11 12.16
C THR A 310 8.75 -7.67 12.53
N LEU A 311 8.00 -7.13 11.56
CA LEU A 311 6.60 -6.74 11.77
C LEU A 311 5.71 -7.96 12.05
N ALA A 312 5.89 -9.05 11.30
CA ALA A 312 5.15 -10.30 11.49
C ALA A 312 5.38 -10.89 12.88
N ASP A 313 6.63 -11.00 13.33
CA ASP A 313 6.98 -11.47 14.68
C ASP A 313 6.25 -10.65 15.76
N ARG A 314 6.22 -9.32 15.62
CA ARG A 314 5.53 -8.45 16.58
C ARG A 314 4.01 -8.61 16.55
N VAL A 315 3.41 -8.80 15.37
CA VAL A 315 1.96 -9.04 15.26
C VAL A 315 1.60 -10.37 15.95
N VAL A 316 2.34 -11.43 15.69
CA VAL A 316 2.11 -12.75 16.32
C VAL A 316 2.25 -12.66 17.84
N ALA A 317 3.25 -11.95 18.36
CA ALA A 317 3.46 -11.75 19.78
C ALA A 317 2.30 -11.00 20.49
N LEU A 318 1.51 -10.24 19.75
CA LEU A 318 0.34 -9.50 20.27
C LEU A 318 -0.97 -10.27 20.18
N GLN A 319 -0.98 -11.44 19.53
CA GLN A 319 -2.18 -12.27 19.46
C GLN A 319 -2.49 -12.91 20.84
N PRO A 320 -3.77 -13.03 21.22
CA PRO A 320 -4.13 -13.76 22.42
C PRO A 320 -3.60 -15.20 22.36
N GLN A 321 -2.77 -15.59 23.33
CA GLN A 321 -2.35 -16.98 23.47
C GLN A 321 -3.59 -17.82 23.82
N GLY A 322 -4.14 -18.53 22.83
CA GLY A 322 -5.31 -19.39 23.13
C GLY A 322 -6.24 -19.74 21.97
N SER A 323 -6.01 -19.21 20.76
CA SER A 323 -6.79 -19.64 19.59
C SER A 323 -5.99 -20.56 18.67
N ALA A 324 -5.55 -21.70 19.21
CA ALA A 324 -5.26 -22.84 18.33
C ALA A 324 -6.60 -23.29 17.75
N ALA A 325 -6.89 -22.95 16.52
CA ALA A 325 -8.03 -23.49 15.79
C ALA A 325 -7.95 -25.02 15.84
N ALA A 326 -8.92 -25.65 16.48
CA ALA A 326 -9.06 -27.10 16.42
C ALA A 326 -9.19 -27.51 14.92
N PRO A 327 -8.49 -28.54 14.47
CA PRO A 327 -8.61 -29.01 13.10
C PRO A 327 -10.04 -29.49 12.87
N ARG A 328 -10.70 -28.95 11.83
CA ARG A 328 -11.93 -29.49 11.28
C ARG A 328 -11.60 -30.49 10.19
#